data_b3919f9912742a825ae0bbf6cd869e3d
#
_entry.id   b3919f9912742a825ae0bbf6cd869e3d
#
_cell.length_a   1.000
_cell.length_b   1.000
_cell.length_c   1.000
_cell.angle_alpha   90.00
_cell.angle_beta   90.00
_cell.angle_gamma   90.00
#
_symmetry.space_group_name_H-M   'P 1'
#
loop_
_entity.id
_entity.type
_entity.pdbx_description
1 polymer ?
#
loop_
_entity_poly.entity_id
_entity_poly.type
_entity_poly.pdbx_seq_one_letter_code
_entity_poly.pdbx_strand_id
1 'polypeptide(L)'
;MNQNIYTSAYYSLVIQFIIAIFCLTGTFFKLNTDDKILNEILVLETIVQFIEFFFYIWLVFNFSNIKIDVSLIRYLDWFITTPTMLFSLICFMVYYNNKTQNISTTSLSMREIYNNNSSIINNILLLNAIMLIFGLLGELKTIGKHIGFFIGTICLSLSFYLIYSHFVNNLLLNQILFWFNFILWSIYGFAYLMPFDNKNITYNILDVFSKNINGLMILGYIIFIYFNKQV
;
A
#
# COMPACT_ATOMS: atom_id res chain seq x y z
N MET A 1 -3.95 26.14 9.48
CA MET A 1 -2.99 25.05 9.21
C MET A 1 -1.69 25.64 8.66
N ASN A 2 -0.54 24.96 8.87
CA ASN A 2 0.78 25.40 8.44
C ASN A 2 0.91 25.31 6.90
N GLN A 3 1.48 26.34 6.26
CA GLN A 3 1.68 26.40 4.81
C GLN A 3 2.51 25.21 4.27
N ASN A 4 3.43 24.68 5.05
CA ASN A 4 4.25 23.52 4.64
C ASN A 4 3.42 22.24 4.51
N ILE A 5 2.34 22.07 5.30
CA ILE A 5 1.41 20.96 5.14
C ILE A 5 0.66 21.09 3.81
N TYR A 6 0.21 22.31 3.47
CA TYR A 6 -0.43 22.55 2.18
C TYR A 6 0.50 22.25 1.01
N THR A 7 1.72 22.77 1.07
CA THR A 7 2.71 22.59 0.01
C THR A 7 3.05 21.12 -0.21
N SER A 8 3.28 20.36 0.87
CA SER A 8 3.56 18.92 0.77
C SER A 8 2.33 18.14 0.25
N ALA A 9 1.11 18.50 0.67
CA ALA A 9 -0.11 17.89 0.16
C ALA A 9 -0.33 18.17 -1.33
N TYR A 10 -0.03 19.40 -1.78
CA TYR A 10 -0.14 19.77 -3.19
C TYR A 10 0.84 18.98 -4.07
N TYR A 11 2.10 18.82 -3.65
CA TYR A 11 3.05 17.98 -4.37
C TYR A 11 2.62 16.51 -4.38
N SER A 12 2.10 15.99 -3.26
CA SER A 12 1.56 14.63 -3.21
C SER A 12 0.40 14.47 -4.19
N LEU A 13 -0.54 15.41 -4.25
CA LEU A 13 -1.64 15.41 -5.22
C LEU A 13 -1.14 15.29 -6.66
N VAL A 14 -0.16 16.12 -7.05
CA VAL A 14 0.36 16.13 -8.42
C VAL A 14 1.04 14.80 -8.76
N ILE A 15 1.86 14.29 -7.86
CA ILE A 15 2.59 13.02 -8.06
C ILE A 15 1.61 11.85 -8.12
N GLN A 16 0.63 11.78 -7.22
CA GLN A 16 -0.41 10.74 -7.21
C GLN A 16 -1.19 10.73 -8.53
N PHE A 17 -1.58 11.90 -9.04
CA PHE A 17 -2.28 11.99 -10.31
C PHE A 17 -1.45 11.44 -11.48
N ILE A 18 -0.21 11.87 -11.59
CA ILE A 18 0.68 11.44 -12.67
C ILE A 18 0.86 9.93 -12.63
N ILE A 19 1.15 9.36 -11.47
CA ILE A 19 1.41 7.92 -11.33
C ILE A 19 0.14 7.10 -11.53
N ALA A 20 -1.01 7.57 -11.02
CA ALA A 20 -2.30 6.91 -11.26
C ALA A 20 -2.61 6.78 -12.77
N ILE A 21 -2.33 7.83 -13.57
CA ILE A 21 -2.49 7.78 -15.02
C ILE A 21 -1.52 6.79 -15.66
N PHE A 22 -0.24 6.77 -15.25
CA PHE A 22 0.72 5.78 -15.76
C PHE A 22 0.29 4.35 -15.44
N CYS A 23 -0.11 4.06 -14.21
CA CYS A 23 -0.57 2.73 -13.83
C CYS A 23 -1.86 2.35 -14.56
N LEU A 24 -2.81 3.30 -14.73
CA LEU A 24 -4.01 3.08 -15.51
C LEU A 24 -3.69 2.70 -16.96
N THR A 25 -2.76 3.40 -17.62
CA THR A 25 -2.35 3.03 -18.99
C THR A 25 -1.73 1.64 -19.04
N GLY A 26 -1.03 1.24 -17.97
CA GLY A 26 -0.43 -0.08 -17.84
C GLY A 26 -1.45 -1.23 -17.83
N THR A 27 -2.66 -0.99 -17.33
CA THR A 27 -3.72 -2.01 -17.31
C THR A 27 -4.23 -2.42 -18.69
N PHE A 28 -3.97 -1.63 -19.74
CA PHE A 28 -4.35 -1.93 -21.12
C PHE A 28 -3.34 -2.80 -21.87
N PHE A 29 -2.18 -3.12 -21.29
CA PHE A 29 -1.24 -4.05 -21.92
C PHE A 29 -1.87 -5.44 -21.99
N LYS A 30 -1.88 -6.01 -23.20
CA LYS A 30 -2.36 -7.38 -23.43
C LYS A 30 -1.25 -8.36 -23.04
N LEU A 31 -1.40 -8.99 -21.89
CA LEU A 31 -0.48 -10.02 -21.39
C LEU A 31 -0.96 -11.41 -21.84
N ASN A 32 -0.02 -12.37 -21.89
CA ASN A 32 -0.35 -13.76 -22.08
C ASN A 32 -1.14 -14.32 -20.88
N THR A 33 -1.80 -15.45 -21.07
CA THR A 33 -2.60 -16.12 -20.04
C THR A 33 -1.82 -16.34 -18.74
N ASP A 34 -0.53 -16.69 -18.83
CA ASP A 34 0.35 -16.92 -17.67
C ASP A 34 0.65 -15.66 -16.84
N ASP A 35 0.52 -14.49 -17.42
CA ASP A 35 0.88 -13.22 -16.78
C ASP A 35 -0.36 -12.34 -16.52
N LYS A 36 -1.57 -12.83 -16.83
CA LYS A 36 -2.82 -12.08 -16.72
C LYS A 36 -3.09 -11.54 -15.31
N ILE A 37 -2.69 -12.27 -14.29
CA ILE A 37 -2.84 -11.85 -12.89
C ILE A 37 -2.15 -10.51 -12.60
N LEU A 38 -1.06 -10.18 -13.31
CA LEU A 38 -0.38 -8.90 -13.14
C LEU A 38 -1.29 -7.71 -13.47
N ASN A 39 -2.16 -7.84 -14.48
CA ASN A 39 -3.15 -6.81 -14.78
C ASN A 39 -4.17 -6.67 -13.65
N GLU A 40 -4.62 -7.78 -13.05
CA GLU A 40 -5.55 -7.75 -11.91
C GLU A 40 -4.90 -7.03 -10.72
N ILE A 41 -3.63 -7.32 -10.42
CA ILE A 41 -2.87 -6.68 -9.34
C ILE A 41 -2.67 -5.18 -9.65
N LEU A 42 -2.29 -4.83 -10.90
CA LEU A 42 -2.11 -3.43 -11.28
C LEU A 42 -3.41 -2.63 -11.20
N VAL A 43 -4.57 -3.25 -11.52
CA VAL A 43 -5.88 -2.61 -11.34
C VAL A 43 -6.13 -2.28 -9.86
N LEU A 44 -5.81 -3.20 -8.92
CA LEU A 44 -5.95 -2.91 -7.48
C LEU A 44 -5.05 -1.76 -7.04
N GLU A 45 -3.79 -1.76 -7.45
CA GLU A 45 -2.86 -0.67 -7.13
C GLU A 45 -3.32 0.67 -7.73
N THR A 46 -3.87 0.64 -8.95
CA THR A 46 -4.44 1.83 -9.59
C THR A 46 -5.65 2.36 -8.81
N ILE A 47 -6.51 1.47 -8.30
CA ILE A 47 -7.64 1.87 -7.44
C ILE A 47 -7.14 2.54 -6.16
N VAL A 48 -6.12 1.98 -5.51
CA VAL A 48 -5.48 2.59 -4.32
C VAL A 48 -4.98 3.99 -4.63
N GLN A 49 -4.29 4.18 -5.76
CA GLN A 49 -3.77 5.47 -6.19
C GLN A 49 -4.89 6.49 -6.47
N PHE A 50 -6.02 6.07 -7.06
CA PHE A 50 -7.16 6.96 -7.27
C PHE A 50 -7.86 7.33 -5.95
N ILE A 51 -8.01 6.41 -5.00
CA ILE A 51 -8.55 6.71 -3.66
C ILE A 51 -7.68 7.79 -3.00
N GLU A 52 -6.37 7.60 -3.02
CA GLU A 52 -5.40 8.54 -2.47
C GLU A 52 -5.44 9.89 -3.19
N PHE A 53 -5.49 9.88 -4.53
CA PHE A 53 -5.63 11.09 -5.33
C PHE A 53 -6.87 11.91 -4.94
N PHE A 54 -8.03 11.26 -4.77
CA PHE A 54 -9.25 11.95 -4.34
C PHE A 54 -9.15 12.47 -2.91
N PHE A 55 -8.48 11.75 -2.02
CA PHE A 55 -8.19 12.25 -0.67
C PHE A 55 -7.36 13.54 -0.73
N TYR A 56 -6.30 13.59 -1.56
CA TYR A 56 -5.46 14.78 -1.71
C TYR A 56 -6.17 15.93 -2.43
N ILE A 57 -7.06 15.65 -3.40
CA ILE A 57 -7.95 16.68 -3.96
C ILE A 57 -8.76 17.33 -2.83
N TRP A 58 -9.43 16.50 -2.04
CA TRP A 58 -10.24 17.00 -0.94
C TRP A 58 -9.40 17.82 0.05
N LEU A 59 -8.24 17.34 0.43
CA LEU A 59 -7.32 17.99 1.37
C LEU A 59 -6.86 19.35 0.86
N VAL A 60 -6.41 19.44 -0.39
CA VAL A 60 -5.88 20.69 -0.97
C VAL A 60 -6.98 21.73 -1.17
N PHE A 61 -8.13 21.33 -1.72
CA PHE A 61 -9.22 22.30 -1.98
C PHE A 61 -9.95 22.78 -0.72
N ASN A 62 -9.98 21.98 0.34
CA ASN A 62 -10.61 22.36 1.60
C ASN A 62 -9.62 22.83 2.68
N PHE A 63 -8.35 22.98 2.36
CA PHE A 63 -7.26 23.20 3.32
C PHE A 63 -7.54 24.33 4.33
N SER A 64 -8.05 25.48 3.86
CA SER A 64 -8.38 26.65 4.70
C SER A 64 -9.60 26.43 5.62
N ASN A 65 -10.49 25.50 5.24
CA ASN A 65 -11.76 25.26 5.92
C ASN A 65 -11.73 24.08 6.90
N ILE A 66 -10.64 23.30 6.88
CA ILE A 66 -10.50 22.10 7.75
C ILE A 66 -10.31 22.55 9.20
N LYS A 67 -11.29 22.20 10.05
CA LYS A 67 -11.28 22.45 11.50
C LYS A 67 -10.90 21.25 12.34
N ILE A 68 -10.87 20.05 11.74
CA ILE A 68 -10.55 18.78 12.41
C ILE A 68 -9.11 18.36 12.08
N ASP A 69 -8.56 17.48 12.90
CA ASP A 69 -7.24 16.91 12.63
C ASP A 69 -7.31 16.04 11.36
N VAL A 70 -6.56 16.43 10.33
CA VAL A 70 -6.46 15.71 9.05
C VAL A 70 -6.02 14.27 9.26
N SER A 71 -5.21 14.01 10.31
CA SER A 71 -4.79 12.65 10.63
C SER A 71 -5.97 11.71 10.87
N LEU A 72 -7.09 12.19 11.43
CA LEU A 72 -8.30 11.37 11.64
C LEU A 72 -8.93 10.94 10.32
N ILE A 73 -8.93 11.84 9.32
CA ILE A 73 -9.56 11.56 8.02
C ILE A 73 -8.73 10.55 7.23
N ARG A 74 -7.39 10.56 7.40
CA ARG A 74 -6.50 9.57 6.76
C ARG A 74 -6.85 8.13 7.13
N TYR A 75 -7.37 7.88 8.33
CA TYR A 75 -7.79 6.54 8.71
C TYR A 75 -8.92 6.00 7.83
N LEU A 76 -9.82 6.87 7.31
CA LEU A 76 -10.87 6.45 6.37
C LEU A 76 -10.25 5.91 5.06
N ASP A 77 -9.23 6.60 4.54
CA ASP A 77 -8.45 6.14 3.40
C ASP A 77 -7.68 4.86 3.74
N TRP A 78 -6.94 4.84 4.84
CA TRP A 78 -6.09 3.72 5.22
C TRP A 78 -6.86 2.43 5.50
N PHE A 79 -8.08 2.48 6.03
CA PHE A 79 -8.91 1.29 6.23
C PHE A 79 -9.26 0.58 4.91
N ILE A 80 -9.23 1.28 3.78
CA ILE A 80 -9.49 0.72 2.46
C ILE A 80 -8.17 0.39 1.75
N THR A 81 -7.24 1.33 1.75
CA THR A 81 -6.03 1.22 0.93
C THR A 81 -5.01 0.24 1.52
N THR A 82 -4.81 0.21 2.84
CA THR A 82 -3.78 -0.67 3.42
C THR A 82 -4.08 -2.16 3.29
N PRO A 83 -5.30 -2.69 3.54
CA PRO A 83 -5.58 -4.10 3.28
C PRO A 83 -5.47 -4.45 1.79
N THR A 84 -5.85 -3.54 0.90
CA THR A 84 -5.72 -3.73 -0.55
C THR A 84 -4.26 -3.85 -0.96
N MET A 85 -3.39 -2.98 -0.45
CA MET A 85 -1.94 -3.01 -0.72
C MET A 85 -1.27 -4.26 -0.16
N LEU A 86 -1.62 -4.72 1.04
CA LEU A 86 -1.09 -5.97 1.59
C LEU A 86 -1.50 -7.17 0.73
N PHE A 87 -2.74 -7.18 0.27
CA PHE A 87 -3.24 -8.26 -0.56
C PHE A 87 -2.59 -8.26 -1.95
N SER A 88 -2.43 -7.11 -2.59
CA SER A 88 -1.74 -6.99 -3.88
C SER A 88 -0.28 -7.42 -3.80
N LEU A 89 0.41 -7.03 -2.72
CA LEU A 89 1.79 -7.43 -2.44
C LEU A 89 1.91 -8.96 -2.32
N ILE A 90 1.02 -9.60 -1.56
CA ILE A 90 0.97 -11.07 -1.42
C ILE A 90 0.72 -11.73 -2.78
N CYS A 91 -0.25 -11.23 -3.54
CA CYS A 91 -0.56 -11.77 -4.87
C CYS A 91 0.64 -11.70 -5.82
N PHE A 92 1.36 -10.58 -5.81
CA PHE A 92 2.57 -10.44 -6.61
C PHE A 92 3.67 -11.42 -6.17
N MET A 93 3.90 -11.56 -4.85
CA MET A 93 4.90 -12.49 -4.32
C MET A 93 4.61 -13.94 -4.71
N VAL A 94 3.35 -14.37 -4.60
CA VAL A 94 2.93 -15.72 -5.01
C VAL A 94 3.10 -15.92 -6.52
N TYR A 95 2.66 -14.96 -7.34
CA TYR A 95 2.87 -15.02 -8.77
C TYR A 95 4.35 -15.15 -9.13
N TYR A 96 5.20 -14.29 -8.56
CA TYR A 96 6.62 -14.26 -8.84
C TYR A 96 7.33 -15.55 -8.39
N ASN A 97 6.92 -16.13 -7.26
CA ASN A 97 7.39 -17.43 -6.80
C ASN A 97 7.08 -18.54 -7.80
N ASN A 98 5.82 -18.64 -8.24
CA ASN A 98 5.40 -19.66 -9.20
C ASN A 98 6.13 -19.50 -10.53
N LYS A 99 6.25 -18.25 -11.02
CA LYS A 99 6.91 -17.94 -12.28
C LYS A 99 8.38 -18.36 -12.28
N THR A 100 9.11 -18.10 -11.21
CA THR A 100 10.54 -18.44 -11.10
C THR A 100 10.78 -19.93 -10.90
N GLN A 101 9.80 -20.65 -10.35
CA GLN A 101 9.85 -22.11 -10.19
C GLN A 101 9.32 -22.87 -11.41
N ASN A 102 8.99 -22.19 -12.52
CA ASN A 102 8.36 -22.74 -13.71
C ASN A 102 7.04 -23.49 -13.41
N ILE A 103 6.33 -23.08 -12.36
CA ILE A 103 4.97 -23.56 -12.08
C ILE A 103 4.01 -22.77 -12.97
N SER A 104 3.07 -23.49 -13.63
CA SER A 104 2.08 -22.84 -14.47
C SER A 104 1.27 -21.80 -13.71
N THR A 105 1.17 -20.61 -14.27
CA THR A 105 0.39 -19.49 -13.72
C THR A 105 -0.87 -19.19 -14.56
N THR A 106 -1.19 -20.04 -15.55
CA THR A 106 -2.33 -19.85 -16.48
C THR A 106 -3.68 -19.75 -15.80
N SER A 107 -3.89 -20.50 -14.72
CA SER A 107 -5.13 -20.47 -13.92
C SER A 107 -5.03 -19.55 -12.72
N LEU A 108 -3.84 -18.99 -12.45
CA LEU A 108 -3.61 -18.20 -11.25
C LEU A 108 -4.37 -16.87 -11.32
N SER A 109 -5.25 -16.65 -10.37
CA SER A 109 -6.01 -15.42 -10.17
C SER A 109 -5.89 -14.95 -8.72
N MET A 110 -6.16 -13.67 -8.45
CA MET A 110 -6.19 -13.17 -7.07
C MET A 110 -7.19 -13.94 -6.20
N ARG A 111 -8.33 -14.34 -6.79
CA ARG A 111 -9.34 -15.14 -6.08
C ARG A 111 -8.81 -16.51 -5.69
N GLU A 112 -8.06 -17.17 -6.56
CA GLU A 112 -7.44 -18.47 -6.27
C GLU A 112 -6.38 -18.35 -5.18
N ILE A 113 -5.53 -17.32 -5.25
CA ILE A 113 -4.54 -17.04 -4.18
C ILE A 113 -5.23 -16.83 -2.84
N TYR A 114 -6.31 -16.03 -2.82
CA TYR A 114 -7.08 -15.83 -1.59
C TYR A 114 -7.66 -17.12 -1.06
N ASN A 115 -8.33 -17.92 -1.90
CA ASN A 115 -8.97 -19.16 -1.47
C ASN A 115 -7.96 -20.15 -0.88
N ASN A 116 -6.79 -20.29 -1.50
CA ASN A 116 -5.74 -21.22 -1.07
C ASN A 116 -5.03 -20.77 0.21
N ASN A 117 -5.05 -19.46 0.53
CA ASN A 117 -4.33 -18.88 1.66
C ASN A 117 -5.26 -18.07 2.60
N SER A 118 -6.56 -18.28 2.54
CA SER A 118 -7.56 -17.43 3.19
C SER A 118 -7.34 -17.24 4.69
N SER A 119 -6.98 -18.31 5.42
CA SER A 119 -6.73 -18.23 6.85
C SER A 119 -5.59 -17.27 7.19
N ILE A 120 -4.48 -17.36 6.46
CA ILE A 120 -3.30 -16.53 6.71
C ILE A 120 -3.56 -15.10 6.26
N ILE A 121 -4.15 -14.91 5.07
CA ILE A 121 -4.49 -13.59 4.56
C ILE A 121 -5.46 -12.89 5.50
N ASN A 122 -6.50 -13.57 5.98
CA ASN A 122 -7.44 -12.98 6.93
C ASN A 122 -6.78 -12.57 8.26
N ASN A 123 -5.83 -13.36 8.77
CA ASN A 123 -5.07 -13.00 9.96
C ASN A 123 -4.20 -11.74 9.73
N ILE A 124 -3.55 -11.63 8.56
CA ILE A 124 -2.77 -10.45 8.16
C ILE A 124 -3.68 -9.22 8.13
N LEU A 125 -4.84 -9.32 7.45
CA LEU A 125 -5.78 -8.22 7.32
C LEU A 125 -6.43 -7.84 8.66
N LEU A 126 -6.70 -8.82 9.54
CA LEU A 126 -7.20 -8.57 10.89
C LEU A 126 -6.17 -7.82 11.73
N LEU A 127 -4.91 -8.23 11.70
CA LEU A 127 -3.82 -7.53 12.41
C LEU A 127 -3.66 -6.10 11.89
N ASN A 128 -3.74 -5.89 10.57
CA ASN A 128 -3.75 -4.56 9.97
C ASN A 128 -4.94 -3.71 10.47
N ALA A 129 -6.14 -4.27 10.52
CA ALA A 129 -7.31 -3.57 11.04
C ALA A 129 -7.16 -3.20 12.53
N ILE A 130 -6.63 -4.10 13.36
CA ILE A 130 -6.36 -3.83 14.77
C ILE A 130 -5.32 -2.71 14.91
N MET A 131 -4.24 -2.74 14.12
CA MET A 131 -3.22 -1.68 14.08
C MET A 131 -3.86 -0.30 13.82
N LEU A 132 -4.73 -0.22 12.81
CA LEU A 132 -5.41 1.03 12.45
C LEU A 132 -6.40 1.48 13.53
N ILE A 133 -7.17 0.55 14.11
CA ILE A 133 -8.11 0.85 15.19
C ILE A 133 -7.38 1.47 16.40
N PHE A 134 -6.30 0.85 16.87
CA PHE A 134 -5.55 1.36 18.01
C PHE A 134 -4.82 2.67 17.70
N GLY A 135 -4.34 2.83 16.46
CA GLY A 135 -3.81 4.11 16.01
C GLY A 135 -4.87 5.22 16.05
N LEU A 136 -6.06 4.95 15.49
CA LEU A 136 -7.19 5.88 15.50
C LEU A 136 -7.64 6.23 16.93
N LEU A 137 -7.80 5.25 17.82
CA LEU A 137 -8.18 5.47 19.21
C LEU A 137 -7.18 6.38 19.95
N GLY A 138 -5.90 6.26 19.63
CA GLY A 138 -4.86 7.14 20.18
C GLY A 138 -4.94 8.57 19.61
N GLU A 139 -5.24 8.74 18.31
CA GLU A 139 -5.46 10.07 17.72
C GLU A 139 -6.75 10.73 18.25
N LEU A 140 -7.79 9.95 18.51
CA LEU A 140 -9.03 10.40 19.15
C LEU A 140 -8.84 10.70 20.66
N LYS A 141 -7.66 10.42 21.21
CA LYS A 141 -7.35 10.56 22.65
C LYS A 141 -8.24 9.69 23.56
N THR A 142 -8.88 8.68 23.02
CA THR A 142 -9.67 7.70 23.80
C THR A 142 -8.74 6.81 24.62
N ILE A 143 -7.55 6.53 24.10
CA ILE A 143 -6.46 5.86 24.79
C ILE A 143 -5.20 6.72 24.74
N GLY A 144 -4.22 6.40 25.60
CA GLY A 144 -2.91 7.07 25.52
C GLY A 144 -2.24 6.84 24.17
N LYS A 145 -1.69 7.89 23.55
CA LYS A 145 -1.03 7.83 22.24
C LYS A 145 0.08 6.77 22.17
N HIS A 146 0.86 6.64 23.24
CA HIS A 146 1.91 5.61 23.34
C HIS A 146 1.35 4.19 23.40
N ILE A 147 0.16 3.98 23.99
CA ILE A 147 -0.51 2.68 24.01
C ILE A 147 -0.94 2.31 22.58
N GLY A 148 -1.56 3.25 21.87
CA GLY A 148 -1.93 3.07 20.47
C GLY A 148 -0.73 2.72 19.59
N PHE A 149 0.39 3.45 19.76
CA PHE A 149 1.65 3.16 19.07
C PHE A 149 2.19 1.76 19.37
N PHE A 150 2.24 1.38 20.64
CA PHE A 150 2.82 0.10 21.05
C PHE A 150 2.01 -1.08 20.52
N ILE A 151 0.69 -1.06 20.69
CA ILE A 151 -0.20 -2.12 20.17
C ILE A 151 -0.16 -2.14 18.64
N GLY A 152 -0.21 -0.96 18.00
CA GLY A 152 -0.09 -0.84 16.56
C GLY A 152 1.21 -1.43 16.01
N THR A 153 2.34 -1.17 16.67
CA THR A 153 3.66 -1.71 16.28
C THR A 153 3.72 -3.23 16.42
N ILE A 154 3.14 -3.80 17.48
CA ILE A 154 3.04 -5.26 17.64
C ILE A 154 2.23 -5.85 16.48
N CYS A 155 1.05 -5.29 16.20
CA CYS A 155 0.19 -5.80 15.12
C CYS A 155 0.84 -5.66 13.75
N LEU A 156 1.53 -4.55 13.46
CA LEU A 156 2.33 -4.38 12.26
C LEU A 156 3.39 -5.47 12.14
N SER A 157 4.18 -5.67 13.19
CA SER A 157 5.26 -6.66 13.21
C SER A 157 4.75 -8.08 13.00
N LEU A 158 3.63 -8.44 13.63
CA LEU A 158 3.01 -9.75 13.47
C LEU A 158 2.42 -9.93 12.06
N SER A 159 1.77 -8.91 11.50
CA SER A 159 1.25 -8.94 10.14
C SER A 159 2.37 -9.17 9.12
N PHE A 160 3.46 -8.42 9.22
CA PHE A 160 4.61 -8.58 8.34
C PHE A 160 5.38 -9.88 8.61
N TYR A 161 5.44 -10.37 9.85
CA TYR A 161 5.99 -11.69 10.14
C TYR A 161 5.22 -12.82 9.42
N LEU A 162 3.89 -12.75 9.40
CA LEU A 162 3.07 -13.70 8.65
C LEU A 162 3.33 -13.62 7.14
N ILE A 163 3.47 -12.41 6.58
CA ILE A 163 3.84 -12.23 5.17
C ILE A 163 5.21 -12.85 4.90
N TYR A 164 6.21 -12.56 5.75
CA TYR A 164 7.56 -13.07 5.59
C TYR A 164 7.61 -14.59 5.61
N SER A 165 6.97 -15.20 6.59
CA SER A 165 7.04 -16.65 6.81
C SER A 165 6.30 -17.49 5.76
N HIS A 166 5.29 -16.91 5.08
CA HIS A 166 4.44 -17.68 4.16
C HIS A 166 4.63 -17.30 2.68
N PHE A 167 5.01 -16.06 2.38
CA PHE A 167 5.02 -15.57 1.01
C PHE A 167 6.40 -15.06 0.55
N VAL A 168 7.28 -14.66 1.48
CA VAL A 168 8.64 -14.22 1.14
C VAL A 168 9.58 -15.42 1.19
N ASN A 169 10.03 -15.83 0.03
CA ASN A 169 11.06 -16.88 -0.10
C ASN A 169 12.44 -16.25 -0.37
N ASN A 170 13.43 -17.06 -0.74
CA ASN A 170 14.81 -16.62 -1.02
C ASN A 170 14.96 -15.82 -2.33
N LEU A 171 13.87 -15.42 -2.99
CA LEU A 171 13.93 -14.63 -4.21
C LEU A 171 14.23 -13.17 -3.87
N LEU A 172 15.28 -12.63 -4.49
CA LEU A 172 15.77 -11.29 -4.20
C LEU A 172 14.68 -10.22 -4.34
N LEU A 173 13.83 -10.30 -5.37
CA LEU A 173 12.77 -9.32 -5.59
C LEU A 173 11.74 -9.33 -4.46
N ASN A 174 11.30 -10.51 -4.01
CA ASN A 174 10.36 -10.63 -2.89
C ASN A 174 10.96 -10.11 -1.58
N GLN A 175 12.26 -10.36 -1.34
CA GLN A 175 12.97 -9.81 -0.20
C GLN A 175 13.02 -8.27 -0.25
N ILE A 176 13.38 -7.70 -1.40
CA ILE A 176 13.43 -6.24 -1.57
C ILE A 176 12.06 -5.62 -1.31
N LEU A 177 11.00 -6.17 -1.91
CA LEU A 177 9.64 -5.68 -1.74
C LEU A 177 9.16 -5.78 -0.29
N PHE A 178 9.44 -6.90 0.36
CA PHE A 178 9.11 -7.09 1.76
C PHE A 178 9.77 -6.04 2.65
N TRP A 179 11.10 -5.92 2.59
CA TRP A 179 11.82 -5.00 3.45
C TRP A 179 11.50 -3.54 3.14
N PHE A 180 11.30 -3.21 1.87
CA PHE A 180 10.87 -1.87 1.47
C PHE A 180 9.54 -1.51 2.13
N ASN A 181 8.51 -2.35 1.98
CA ASN A 181 7.19 -2.08 2.56
C ASN A 181 7.23 -2.08 4.09
N PHE A 182 7.92 -3.04 4.73
CA PHE A 182 8.05 -3.11 6.19
C PHE A 182 8.71 -1.85 6.78
N ILE A 183 9.83 -1.41 6.20
CA ILE A 183 10.54 -0.22 6.65
C ILE A 183 9.64 1.02 6.46
N LEU A 184 9.05 1.17 5.29
CA LEU A 184 8.21 2.32 4.96
C LEU A 184 7.00 2.42 5.91
N TRP A 185 6.31 1.31 6.16
CA TRP A 185 5.19 1.28 7.09
C TRP A 185 5.60 1.49 8.55
N SER A 186 6.80 1.05 8.92
CA SER A 186 7.36 1.34 10.25
C SER A 186 7.58 2.85 10.45
N ILE A 187 7.98 3.58 9.40
CA ILE A 187 8.15 5.04 9.47
C ILE A 187 6.82 5.75 9.74
N TYR A 188 5.67 5.25 9.24
CA TYR A 188 4.36 5.79 9.60
C TYR A 188 4.09 5.70 11.13
N GLY A 189 4.51 4.60 11.76
CA GLY A 189 4.42 4.44 13.21
C GLY A 189 5.24 5.50 13.96
N PHE A 190 6.47 5.77 13.52
CA PHE A 190 7.28 6.84 14.13
C PHE A 190 6.70 8.23 13.84
N ALA A 191 6.21 8.48 12.63
CA ALA A 191 5.55 9.72 12.27
C ALA A 191 4.30 9.98 13.12
N TYR A 192 3.57 8.93 13.51
CA TYR A 192 2.44 9.01 14.41
C TYR A 192 2.78 9.70 15.74
N LEU A 193 3.97 9.52 16.27
CA LEU A 193 4.42 10.14 17.54
C LEU A 193 4.84 11.60 17.38
N MET A 194 5.07 12.09 16.16
CA MET A 194 5.54 13.45 15.91
C MET A 194 4.50 14.52 16.28
N PRO A 195 4.94 15.79 16.48
CA PRO A 195 4.05 16.94 16.55
C PRO A 195 3.19 17.06 15.28
N PHE A 196 2.03 17.69 15.39
CA PHE A 196 0.98 17.76 14.36
C PHE A 196 1.52 18.15 12.97
N ASP A 197 2.30 19.22 12.86
CA ASP A 197 2.77 19.71 11.57
C ASP A 197 3.74 18.71 10.92
N ASN A 198 4.75 18.27 11.65
CA ASN A 198 5.74 17.31 11.15
C ASN A 198 5.10 15.97 10.80
N LYS A 199 4.15 15.48 11.63
CA LYS A 199 3.39 14.27 11.36
C LYS A 199 2.68 14.35 10.01
N ASN A 200 1.92 15.42 9.76
CA ASN A 200 1.16 15.56 8.52
C ASN A 200 2.04 15.75 7.29
N ILE A 201 3.14 16.50 7.40
CA ILE A 201 4.12 16.61 6.31
C ILE A 201 4.76 15.25 6.01
N THR A 202 5.16 14.51 7.05
CA THR A 202 5.75 13.18 6.89
C THR A 202 4.76 12.22 6.25
N TYR A 203 3.50 12.21 6.66
CA TYR A 203 2.47 11.38 6.03
C TYR A 203 2.27 11.73 4.56
N ASN A 204 2.24 13.02 4.19
CA ASN A 204 2.13 13.41 2.79
C ASN A 204 3.28 12.85 1.94
N ILE A 205 4.50 12.85 2.47
CA ILE A 205 5.67 12.29 1.79
C ILE A 205 5.59 10.76 1.73
N LEU A 206 5.27 10.11 2.84
CA LEU A 206 5.18 8.65 2.91
C LEU A 206 4.10 8.09 1.99
N ASP A 207 2.97 8.77 1.85
CA ASP A 207 1.88 8.37 0.96
C ASP A 207 2.35 8.33 -0.50
N VAL A 208 3.21 9.29 -0.92
CA VAL A 208 3.80 9.26 -2.27
C VAL A 208 4.61 7.98 -2.49
N PHE A 209 5.40 7.57 -1.52
CA PHE A 209 6.23 6.36 -1.67
C PHE A 209 5.40 5.09 -1.51
N SER A 210 4.60 4.98 -0.45
CA SER A 210 3.89 3.74 -0.12
C SER A 210 2.82 3.36 -1.14
N LYS A 211 2.07 4.34 -1.65
CA LYS A 211 0.95 4.10 -2.57
C LYS A 211 1.39 3.96 -4.04
N ASN A 212 2.58 4.44 -4.39
CA ASN A 212 2.99 4.50 -5.79
C ASN A 212 4.05 3.48 -6.17
N ILE A 213 4.98 3.14 -5.29
CA ILE A 213 6.13 2.30 -5.67
C ILE A 213 5.70 0.90 -6.03
N ASN A 214 4.76 0.29 -5.30
CA ASN A 214 4.27 -1.05 -5.63
C ASN A 214 3.61 -1.06 -7.03
N GLY A 215 2.72 -0.10 -7.31
CA GLY A 215 2.10 0.03 -8.62
C GLY A 215 3.10 0.27 -9.75
N LEU A 216 4.08 1.17 -9.54
CA LEU A 216 5.15 1.42 -10.52
C LEU A 216 6.04 0.20 -10.75
N MET A 217 6.34 -0.57 -9.72
CA MET A 217 7.13 -1.80 -9.83
C MET A 217 6.38 -2.84 -10.65
N ILE A 218 5.09 -3.04 -10.38
CA ILE A 218 4.26 -3.98 -11.15
C ILE A 218 4.14 -3.53 -12.60
N LEU A 219 3.92 -2.23 -12.84
CA LEU A 219 3.91 -1.67 -14.18
C LEU A 219 5.24 -1.88 -14.91
N GLY A 220 6.36 -1.59 -14.23
CA GLY A 220 7.70 -1.83 -14.79
C GLY A 220 7.93 -3.29 -15.14
N TYR A 221 7.46 -4.23 -14.30
CA TYR A 221 7.55 -5.66 -14.56
C TYR A 221 6.65 -6.09 -15.73
N ILE A 222 5.45 -5.53 -15.86
CA ILE A 222 4.57 -5.74 -17.03
C ILE A 222 5.25 -5.26 -18.31
N ILE A 223 5.82 -4.06 -18.31
CA ILE A 223 6.55 -3.49 -19.45
C ILE A 223 7.73 -4.39 -19.82
N PHE A 224 8.50 -4.83 -18.85
CA PHE A 224 9.63 -5.74 -19.07
C PHE A 224 9.20 -7.05 -19.76
N ILE A 225 8.13 -7.70 -19.26
CA ILE A 225 7.62 -8.93 -19.87
C ILE A 225 7.08 -8.67 -21.27
N TYR A 226 6.35 -7.58 -21.47
CA TYR A 226 5.72 -7.26 -22.74
C TYR A 226 6.74 -7.09 -23.85
N PHE A 227 7.84 -6.37 -23.61
CA PHE A 227 8.87 -6.15 -24.62
C PHE A 227 9.81 -7.34 -24.80
N ASN A 228 10.13 -8.09 -23.76
CA ASN A 228 11.02 -9.26 -23.89
C ASN A 228 10.35 -10.48 -24.56
N LYS A 229 9.04 -10.49 -24.71
CA LYS A 229 8.31 -11.56 -25.43
C LYS A 229 8.06 -11.25 -26.90
N GLN A 230 8.41 -10.05 -27.38
CA GLN A 230 8.34 -9.68 -28.80
C GLN A 230 9.65 -10.01 -29.56
N VAL A 231 10.68 -10.45 -28.86
CA VAL A 231 11.95 -10.95 -29.38
C VAL A 231 11.96 -12.46 -29.29
#